data_12e74e34bd43721086619ca28be96e44
#
_entry.id   12e74e34bd43721086619ca28be96e44
#
_cell.length_a   1.000
_cell.length_b   1.000
_cell.length_c   1.000
_cell.angle_alpha   90.00
_cell.angle_beta   90.00
_cell.angle_gamma   90.00
#
_symmetry.space_group_name_H-M   'P 1'
#
loop_
_entity.id
_entity.type
_entity.pdbx_description
1 polymer ?
#
loop_
_entity_poly.entity_id
_entity_poly.type
_entity_poly.pdbx_seq_one_letter_code
_entity_poly.pdbx_strand_id
1 'polypeptide(L)'
;QLAAVHLVDSHYCTDPGKFISVLCTSLSTMLHVELPHVNVLSKMDLIEQYGKLAFNLDYYTEVLDLSYLVDHLASDPFFRNFRRLNEKLVEVIEDYSLVSFVPLNVQDKQSMRQVMQAVDKANGYSFGDQEHRSLEALMSAAVGADFHFSSTLAVQEKYVQSQDKAVEEEVMDL
;
A
#
# COMPACT_ATOMS: atom_id res chain seq x y z
N GLN A 1 6.34 18.38 16.54
CA GLN A 1 6.76 17.87 15.22
C GLN A 1 5.52 17.64 14.37
N LEU A 2 5.63 17.85 13.05
CA LEU A 2 4.56 17.64 12.09
C LEU A 2 4.91 16.44 11.19
N ALA A 3 3.92 15.66 10.81
CA ALA A 3 4.01 14.65 9.77
C ALA A 3 2.83 14.82 8.80
N ALA A 4 3.05 14.49 7.54
CA ALA A 4 2.01 14.50 6.53
C ALA A 4 1.45 13.07 6.34
N VAL A 5 0.13 12.98 6.23
CA VAL A 5 -0.56 11.72 5.91
C VAL A 5 -1.36 11.92 4.63
N HIS A 6 -1.01 11.17 3.60
CA HIS A 6 -1.69 11.19 2.31
C HIS A 6 -2.63 10.00 2.19
N LEU A 7 -3.93 10.27 2.14
CA LEU A 7 -4.97 9.25 2.03
C LEU A 7 -5.31 8.97 0.57
N VAL A 8 -5.19 7.71 0.17
CA VAL A 8 -5.56 7.21 -1.16
C VAL A 8 -6.68 6.20 -1.00
N ASP A 9 -7.68 6.23 -1.88
CA ASP A 9 -8.76 5.25 -1.90
C ASP A 9 -8.28 3.94 -2.54
N SER A 10 -8.57 2.80 -1.91
CA SER A 10 -8.23 1.46 -2.44
C SER A 10 -8.87 1.16 -3.80
N HIS A 11 -9.92 1.89 -4.19
CA HIS A 11 -10.51 1.81 -5.53
C HIS A 11 -9.48 2.02 -6.65
N TYR A 12 -8.46 2.83 -6.44
CA TYR A 12 -7.42 3.06 -7.45
C TYR A 12 -6.56 1.83 -7.75
N CYS A 13 -6.53 0.83 -6.86
CA CYS A 13 -5.82 -0.43 -7.09
C CYS A 13 -6.51 -1.36 -8.12
N THR A 14 -7.78 -1.13 -8.44
CA THR A 14 -8.52 -1.96 -9.40
C THR A 14 -8.17 -1.67 -10.86
N ASP A 15 -7.53 -0.54 -11.13
CA ASP A 15 -7.15 -0.10 -12.48
C ASP A 15 -5.66 0.27 -12.50
N PRO A 16 -4.83 -0.46 -13.27
CA PRO A 16 -3.40 -0.21 -13.36
C PRO A 16 -3.03 1.24 -13.76
N GLY A 17 -3.78 1.85 -14.68
CA GLY A 17 -3.54 3.22 -15.11
C GLY A 17 -3.84 4.25 -14.02
N LYS A 18 -4.91 4.03 -13.26
CA LYS A 18 -5.24 4.86 -12.10
C LYS A 18 -4.19 4.70 -11.01
N PHE A 19 -3.70 3.48 -10.79
CA PHE A 19 -2.69 3.23 -9.76
C PHE A 19 -1.37 3.95 -10.08
N ILE A 20 -0.86 3.89 -11.32
CA ILE A 20 0.33 4.68 -11.73
C ILE A 20 0.12 6.17 -11.48
N SER A 21 -1.06 6.70 -11.80
CA SER A 21 -1.38 8.12 -11.55
C SER A 21 -1.34 8.47 -10.07
N VAL A 22 -1.82 7.58 -9.21
CA VAL A 22 -1.74 7.74 -7.74
C VAL A 22 -0.30 7.71 -7.27
N LEU A 23 0.52 6.78 -7.77
CA LEU A 23 1.94 6.71 -7.42
C LEU A 23 2.67 8.01 -7.77
N CYS A 24 2.46 8.54 -8.97
CA CYS A 24 3.02 9.83 -9.39
C CYS A 24 2.55 10.98 -8.48
N THR A 25 1.26 11.00 -8.12
CA THR A 25 0.70 12.02 -7.23
C THR A 25 1.29 11.93 -5.83
N SER A 26 1.39 10.70 -5.28
CA SER A 26 1.99 10.45 -3.97
C SER A 26 3.45 10.90 -3.93
N LEU A 27 4.25 10.50 -4.91
CA LEU A 27 5.66 10.91 -5.02
C LEU A 27 5.77 12.45 -5.12
N SER A 28 5.00 13.07 -5.99
CA SER A 28 4.99 14.53 -6.14
C SER A 28 4.62 15.24 -4.83
N THR A 29 3.60 14.75 -4.13
CA THR A 29 3.17 15.31 -2.84
C THR A 29 4.27 15.19 -1.78
N MET A 30 4.91 14.02 -1.68
CA MET A 30 6.03 13.79 -0.76
C MET A 30 7.16 14.79 -0.99
N LEU A 31 7.54 15.00 -2.25
CA LEU A 31 8.62 15.91 -2.61
C LEU A 31 8.26 17.38 -2.37
N HIS A 32 7.00 17.77 -2.57
CA HIS A 32 6.57 19.17 -2.36
C HIS A 32 6.36 19.53 -0.90
N VAL A 33 5.87 18.60 -0.09
CA VAL A 33 5.52 18.87 1.31
C VAL A 33 6.76 18.92 2.20
N GLU A 34 7.81 18.16 1.85
CA GLU A 34 9.10 18.10 2.58
C GLU A 34 8.95 17.79 4.09
N LEU A 35 7.92 17.05 4.47
CA LEU A 35 7.67 16.58 5.83
C LEU A 35 7.82 15.04 5.88
N PRO A 36 8.08 14.48 7.09
CA PRO A 36 7.89 13.05 7.30
C PRO A 36 6.52 12.64 6.80
N HIS A 37 6.46 11.65 5.90
CA HIS A 37 5.29 11.38 5.08
C HIS A 37 4.86 9.91 5.21
N VAL A 38 3.55 9.69 5.32
CA VAL A 38 2.95 8.36 5.33
C VAL A 38 1.83 8.34 4.30
N ASN A 39 1.95 7.46 3.28
CA ASN A 39 0.84 7.21 2.38
C ASN A 39 -0.04 6.10 2.94
N VAL A 40 -1.34 6.30 2.93
CA VAL A 40 -2.33 5.38 3.50
C VAL A 40 -3.32 4.97 2.42
N LEU A 41 -3.45 3.65 2.22
CA LEU A 41 -4.46 3.07 1.34
C LEU A 41 -5.74 2.83 2.13
N SER A 42 -6.69 3.73 1.99
CA SER A 42 -7.94 3.77 2.78
C SER A 42 -9.06 2.93 2.17
N LYS A 43 -10.12 2.70 2.94
CA LYS A 43 -11.33 1.95 2.55
C LYS A 43 -11.04 0.51 2.12
N MET A 44 -10.15 -0.15 2.85
CA MET A 44 -9.80 -1.55 2.56
C MET A 44 -10.98 -2.51 2.72
N ASP A 45 -11.97 -2.15 3.54
CA ASP A 45 -13.24 -2.86 3.70
C ASP A 45 -14.10 -2.91 2.43
N LEU A 46 -13.89 -1.98 1.49
CA LEU A 46 -14.66 -1.89 0.25
C LEU A 46 -13.92 -2.48 -0.96
N ILE A 47 -12.70 -2.97 -0.79
CA ILE A 47 -11.86 -3.39 -1.91
C ILE A 47 -12.49 -4.52 -2.72
N GLU A 48 -13.18 -5.45 -2.06
CA GLU A 48 -13.90 -6.56 -2.70
C GLU A 48 -15.08 -6.08 -3.55
N GLN A 49 -15.73 -4.98 -3.14
CA GLN A 49 -16.86 -4.39 -3.86
C GLN A 49 -16.43 -3.64 -5.13
N TYR A 50 -15.18 -3.18 -5.18
CA TYR A 50 -14.64 -2.44 -6.31
C TYR A 50 -14.19 -3.33 -7.47
N GLY A 51 -14.05 -4.65 -7.26
CA GLY A 51 -13.66 -5.62 -8.27
C GLY A 51 -12.42 -6.44 -7.88
N LYS A 52 -12.04 -7.37 -8.74
CA LYS A 52 -10.84 -8.20 -8.51
C LYS A 52 -9.58 -7.37 -8.72
N LEU A 53 -8.65 -7.50 -7.79
CA LEU A 53 -7.30 -6.97 -7.95
C LEU A 53 -6.54 -7.82 -8.98
N ALA A 54 -5.72 -7.15 -9.80
CA ALA A 54 -4.85 -7.83 -10.77
C ALA A 54 -3.67 -8.53 -10.08
N PHE A 55 -3.24 -8.04 -8.93
CA PHE A 55 -2.09 -8.52 -8.16
C PHE A 55 -2.46 -8.64 -6.67
N ASN A 56 -1.63 -9.31 -5.89
CA ASN A 56 -1.76 -9.38 -4.44
C ASN A 56 -1.64 -7.99 -3.80
N LEU A 57 -2.21 -7.83 -2.61
CA LEU A 57 -2.20 -6.55 -1.90
C LEU A 57 -0.78 -6.05 -1.60
N ASP A 58 0.16 -6.96 -1.32
CA ASP A 58 1.58 -6.63 -1.08
C ASP A 58 2.19 -5.84 -2.23
N TYR A 59 1.83 -6.22 -3.46
CA TYR A 59 2.28 -5.52 -4.66
C TYR A 59 1.90 -4.04 -4.67
N TYR A 60 0.68 -3.72 -4.18
CA TYR A 60 0.19 -2.34 -4.14
C TYR A 60 0.72 -1.56 -2.92
N THR A 61 0.99 -2.22 -1.82
CA THR A 61 1.45 -1.57 -0.59
C THR A 61 2.95 -1.32 -0.58
N GLU A 62 3.74 -2.27 -1.05
CA GLU A 62 5.20 -2.15 -1.11
C GLU A 62 5.71 -1.50 -2.39
N VAL A 63 4.85 -1.42 -3.41
CA VAL A 63 5.16 -0.79 -4.72
C VAL A 63 6.41 -1.42 -5.34
N LEU A 64 6.47 -2.76 -5.33
CA LEU A 64 7.57 -3.52 -5.89
C LEU A 64 7.33 -3.85 -7.37
N ASP A 65 8.39 -3.79 -8.17
CA ASP A 65 8.45 -4.26 -9.57
C ASP A 65 7.25 -3.84 -10.43
N LEU A 66 7.11 -2.55 -10.65
CA LEU A 66 6.01 -1.96 -11.41
C LEU A 66 6.02 -2.32 -12.91
N SER A 67 7.05 -3.01 -13.39
CA SER A 67 7.14 -3.47 -14.78
C SER A 67 5.96 -4.36 -15.18
N TYR A 68 5.51 -5.24 -14.28
CA TYR A 68 4.33 -6.08 -14.49
C TYR A 68 3.04 -5.26 -14.69
N LEU A 69 2.94 -4.11 -14.02
CA LEU A 69 1.80 -3.20 -14.18
C LEU A 69 1.79 -2.56 -15.56
N VAL A 70 2.95 -2.18 -16.07
CA VAL A 70 3.11 -1.63 -17.42
C VAL A 70 2.77 -2.68 -18.48
N ASP A 71 3.21 -3.92 -18.30
CA ASP A 71 2.89 -5.02 -19.22
C ASP A 71 1.40 -5.34 -19.20
N HIS A 72 0.76 -5.31 -18.05
CA HIS A 72 -0.69 -5.47 -17.94
C HIS A 72 -1.44 -4.33 -18.65
N LEU A 73 -1.01 -3.09 -18.50
CA LEU A 73 -1.56 -1.94 -19.22
C LEU A 73 -1.38 -2.06 -20.74
N ALA A 74 -0.23 -2.55 -21.19
CA ALA A 74 0.07 -2.69 -22.61
C ALA A 74 -0.83 -3.72 -23.32
N SER A 75 -1.54 -4.57 -22.57
CA SER A 75 -2.55 -5.48 -23.11
C SER A 75 -3.78 -4.76 -23.62
N ASP A 76 -4.10 -3.57 -23.09
CA ASP A 76 -5.19 -2.71 -23.58
C ASP A 76 -4.74 -1.90 -24.82
N PRO A 77 -5.52 -1.93 -25.93
CA PRO A 77 -5.18 -1.22 -27.16
C PRO A 77 -5.00 0.30 -26.98
N PHE A 78 -5.75 0.91 -26.07
CA PHE A 78 -5.64 2.35 -25.78
C PHE A 78 -4.31 2.69 -25.11
N PHE A 79 -3.92 1.95 -24.08
CA PHE A 79 -2.70 2.20 -23.32
C PHE A 79 -1.43 1.78 -24.05
N ARG A 80 -1.52 0.90 -25.03
CA ARG A 80 -0.37 0.47 -25.86
C ARG A 80 0.38 1.65 -26.48
N ASN A 81 -0.34 2.67 -26.92
CA ASN A 81 0.26 3.87 -27.52
C ASN A 81 1.05 4.72 -26.51
N PHE A 82 0.77 4.56 -25.22
CA PHE A 82 1.41 5.29 -24.11
C PHE A 82 2.41 4.43 -23.34
N ARG A 83 2.72 3.23 -23.81
CA ARG A 83 3.63 2.29 -23.13
C ARG A 83 4.94 2.95 -22.73
N ARG A 84 5.61 3.63 -23.67
CA ARG A 84 6.89 4.30 -23.39
C ARG A 84 6.79 5.40 -22.35
N LEU A 85 5.67 6.10 -22.28
CA LEU A 85 5.42 7.10 -21.23
C LEU A 85 5.26 6.42 -19.88
N ASN A 86 4.45 5.35 -19.80
CA ASN A 86 4.22 4.60 -18.58
C ASN A 86 5.51 3.95 -18.06
N GLU A 87 6.35 3.39 -18.95
CA GLU A 87 7.68 2.87 -18.61
C GLU A 87 8.55 3.94 -17.96
N LYS A 88 8.57 5.17 -18.52
CA LYS A 88 9.36 6.27 -17.95
C LYS A 88 8.80 6.79 -16.63
N LEU A 89 7.49 6.83 -16.45
CA LEU A 89 6.88 7.19 -15.17
C LEU A 89 7.21 6.17 -14.08
N VAL A 90 7.12 4.90 -14.42
CA VAL A 90 7.47 3.80 -13.51
C VAL A 90 8.95 3.84 -13.12
N GLU A 91 9.85 4.02 -14.10
CA GLU A 91 11.29 4.19 -13.85
C GLU A 91 11.57 5.31 -12.83
N VAL A 92 10.92 6.47 -12.97
CA VAL A 92 11.06 7.57 -12.01
C VAL A 92 10.55 7.19 -10.61
N ILE A 93 9.42 6.48 -10.50
CA ILE A 93 8.87 6.08 -9.21
C ILE A 93 9.80 5.07 -8.52
N GLU A 94 10.33 4.11 -9.27
CA GLU A 94 11.27 3.09 -8.77
C GLU A 94 12.62 3.69 -8.36
N ASP A 95 13.15 4.63 -9.14
CA ASP A 95 14.42 5.32 -8.84
C ASP A 95 14.38 6.07 -7.50
N TYR A 96 13.23 6.68 -7.17
CA TYR A 96 13.07 7.34 -5.86
C TYR A 96 12.84 6.34 -4.72
N SER A 97 12.21 5.20 -4.98
CA SER A 97 11.92 4.13 -3.99
C SER A 97 11.29 4.62 -2.67
N LEU A 98 10.55 5.72 -2.72
CA LEU A 98 10.00 6.40 -1.53
C LEU A 98 8.53 6.09 -1.29
N VAL A 99 7.82 5.58 -2.30
CA VAL A 99 6.37 5.39 -2.23
C VAL A 99 6.05 4.00 -1.70
N SER A 100 5.42 3.94 -0.56
CA SER A 100 4.80 2.74 0.00
C SER A 100 3.49 3.12 0.66
N PHE A 101 2.58 2.17 0.86
CA PHE A 101 1.26 2.42 1.44
C PHE A 101 1.01 1.57 2.67
N VAL A 102 0.38 2.17 3.68
CA VAL A 102 -0.15 1.45 4.85
C VAL A 102 -1.64 1.22 4.63
N PRO A 103 -2.13 -0.03 4.62
CA PRO A 103 -3.54 -0.31 4.43
C PRO A 103 -4.37 0.12 5.64
N LEU A 104 -5.53 0.75 5.39
CA LEU A 104 -6.42 1.28 6.42
C LEU A 104 -7.88 0.88 6.20
N ASN A 105 -8.46 0.29 7.25
CA ASN A 105 -9.89 0.24 7.48
C ASN A 105 -10.22 1.02 8.76
N VAL A 106 -10.97 2.11 8.65
CA VAL A 106 -11.32 2.99 9.78
C VAL A 106 -12.18 2.31 10.85
N GLN A 107 -12.91 1.24 10.50
CA GLN A 107 -13.74 0.49 11.43
C GLN A 107 -12.94 -0.57 12.22
N ASP A 108 -11.73 -0.88 11.76
CA ASP A 108 -10.86 -1.86 12.40
C ASP A 108 -9.82 -1.19 13.29
N LYS A 109 -9.92 -1.43 14.60
CA LYS A 109 -9.01 -0.87 15.60
C LYS A 109 -7.55 -1.27 15.38
N GLN A 110 -7.31 -2.47 14.85
CA GLN A 110 -5.95 -2.96 14.59
C GLN A 110 -5.32 -2.19 13.43
N SER A 111 -6.06 -2.02 12.33
CA SER A 111 -5.64 -1.23 11.18
C SER A 111 -5.36 0.24 11.56
N MET A 112 -6.26 0.85 12.36
CA MET A 112 -6.04 2.21 12.89
C MET A 112 -4.76 2.31 13.73
N ARG A 113 -4.48 1.31 14.57
CA ARG A 113 -3.26 1.27 15.38
C ARG A 113 -2.00 1.19 14.50
N GLN A 114 -2.03 0.40 13.43
CA GLN A 114 -0.90 0.27 12.49
C GLN A 114 -0.59 1.61 11.82
N VAL A 115 -1.60 2.32 11.35
CA VAL A 115 -1.42 3.66 10.75
C VAL A 115 -0.86 4.64 11.78
N MET A 116 -1.39 4.64 13.02
CA MET A 116 -0.86 5.50 14.10
C MET A 116 0.61 5.20 14.38
N GLN A 117 0.99 3.92 14.47
CA GLN A 117 2.39 3.51 14.68
C GLN A 117 3.29 3.95 13.52
N ALA A 118 2.81 3.86 12.27
CA ALA A 118 3.56 4.34 11.11
C ALA A 118 3.77 5.86 11.15
N VAL A 119 2.75 6.62 11.55
CA VAL A 119 2.83 8.08 11.71
C VAL A 119 3.77 8.46 12.86
N ASP A 120 3.66 7.78 14.00
CA ASP A 120 4.54 8.01 15.15
C ASP A 120 6.00 7.72 14.79
N LYS A 121 6.25 6.62 14.09
CA LYS A 121 7.59 6.25 13.57
C LYS A 121 8.13 7.31 12.61
N ALA A 122 7.32 7.75 11.64
CA ALA A 122 7.71 8.78 10.68
C ALA A 122 8.02 10.13 11.37
N ASN A 123 7.26 10.46 12.40
CA ASN A 123 7.44 11.70 13.16
C ASN A 123 8.54 11.63 14.24
N GLY A 124 9.15 10.45 14.43
CA GLY A 124 10.14 10.21 15.48
C GLY A 124 9.54 10.26 16.89
N TYR A 125 8.21 10.08 17.02
CA TYR A 125 7.54 10.03 18.30
C TYR A 125 7.58 8.61 18.86
N SER A 126 8.14 8.47 20.06
CA SER A 126 8.27 7.19 20.73
C SER A 126 7.71 7.27 22.14
N PHE A 127 6.76 6.38 22.45
CA PHE A 127 6.18 6.24 23.77
C PHE A 127 7.06 5.37 24.67
N GLY A 128 7.44 5.84 25.87
CA GLY A 128 8.07 5.04 26.90
C GLY A 128 9.49 5.46 27.33
N ASP A 129 9.98 4.85 28.39
CA ASP A 129 11.26 5.14 29.01
C ASP A 129 12.46 4.84 28.12
N GLN A 130 13.57 5.53 28.38
CA GLN A 130 14.76 5.52 27.51
C GLN A 130 15.36 4.12 27.26
N GLU A 131 15.15 3.16 28.15
CA GLU A 131 15.64 1.78 27.98
C GLU A 131 14.80 0.94 27.02
N HIS A 132 13.47 1.12 27.02
CA HIS A 132 12.58 0.54 26.01
C HIS A 132 12.87 1.09 24.60
N ARG A 133 13.27 2.35 24.51
CA ARG A 133 13.62 3.01 23.24
C ARG A 133 14.82 2.38 22.53
N SER A 134 15.85 1.98 23.27
CA SER A 134 17.04 1.36 22.67
C SER A 134 16.78 -0.04 22.15
N LEU A 135 16.02 -0.83 22.88
CA LEU A 135 15.65 -2.19 22.48
C LEU A 135 14.62 -2.20 21.34
N GLU A 136 13.60 -1.37 21.40
CA GLU A 136 12.61 -1.25 20.30
C GLU A 136 13.20 -0.62 19.04
N ALA A 137 14.11 0.35 19.15
CA ALA A 137 14.80 0.91 17.99
C ALA A 137 15.72 -0.13 17.31
N LEU A 138 16.40 -0.94 18.07
CA LEU A 138 17.19 -2.07 17.56
C LEU A 138 16.32 -3.18 16.96
N MET A 139 15.22 -3.54 17.64
CA MET A 139 14.27 -4.52 17.12
C MET A 139 13.48 -3.99 15.93
N SER A 140 13.10 -2.71 15.89
CA SER A 140 12.42 -2.07 14.77
C SER A 140 13.30 -1.96 13.53
N ALA A 141 14.60 -1.76 13.69
CA ALA A 141 15.54 -1.80 12.56
C ALA A 141 15.70 -3.23 12.00
N ALA A 142 15.60 -4.25 12.87
CA ALA A 142 15.68 -5.66 12.48
C ALA A 142 14.35 -6.24 11.96
N VAL A 143 13.21 -5.74 12.47
CA VAL A 143 11.84 -6.27 12.23
C VAL A 143 11.05 -5.37 11.26
N GLY A 144 11.63 -4.29 10.78
CA GLY A 144 10.92 -3.32 9.92
C GLY A 144 10.29 -3.93 8.66
N ALA A 145 10.97 -4.89 8.04
CA ALA A 145 10.46 -5.62 6.88
C ALA A 145 9.37 -6.63 7.28
N ASP A 146 9.56 -7.38 8.37
CA ASP A 146 8.58 -8.39 8.82
C ASP A 146 7.27 -7.77 9.32
N PHE A 147 7.32 -6.57 9.92
CA PHE A 147 6.12 -5.89 10.40
C PHE A 147 5.20 -5.45 9.25
N HIS A 148 5.76 -4.86 8.20
CA HIS A 148 4.99 -4.48 7.02
C HIS A 148 4.40 -5.72 6.33
N PHE A 149 5.19 -6.75 6.14
CA PHE A 149 4.75 -8.01 5.53
C PHE A 149 3.63 -8.69 6.32
N SER A 150 3.78 -8.86 7.63
CA SER A 150 2.74 -9.45 8.49
C SER A 150 1.45 -8.64 8.52
N SER A 151 1.56 -7.31 8.51
CA SER A 151 0.43 -6.39 8.48
C SER A 151 -0.35 -6.49 7.18
N THR A 152 0.34 -6.54 6.05
CA THR A 152 -0.25 -6.63 4.73
C THR A 152 -0.89 -8.00 4.49
N LEU A 153 -0.23 -9.09 4.92
CA LEU A 153 -0.80 -10.44 4.87
C LEU A 153 -2.10 -10.55 5.67
N ALA A 154 -2.15 -10.02 6.89
CA ALA A 154 -3.36 -10.04 7.71
C ALA A 154 -4.53 -9.28 7.05
N VAL A 155 -4.26 -8.16 6.36
CA VAL A 155 -5.27 -7.42 5.59
C VAL A 155 -5.68 -8.18 4.34
N GLN A 156 -4.75 -8.80 3.64
CA GLN A 156 -5.03 -9.61 2.46
C GLN A 156 -5.90 -10.83 2.81
N GLU A 157 -5.57 -11.56 3.87
CA GLU A 157 -6.38 -12.69 4.35
C GLU A 157 -7.79 -12.26 4.77
N LYS A 158 -7.89 -11.11 5.42
CA LYS A 158 -9.18 -10.60 5.94
C LYS A 158 -10.11 -10.07 4.85
N TYR A 159 -9.59 -9.42 3.80
CA TYR A 159 -10.41 -8.67 2.85
C TYR A 159 -10.32 -9.13 1.39
N VAL A 160 -9.34 -9.94 1.02
CA VAL A 160 -9.11 -10.36 -0.37
C VAL A 160 -9.33 -11.86 -0.57
N GLN A 161 -9.03 -12.70 0.42
CA GLN A 161 -9.14 -14.16 0.30
C GLN A 161 -10.45 -14.75 0.84
N SER A 162 -11.32 -13.95 1.47
CA SER A 162 -12.62 -14.43 1.96
C SER A 162 -13.58 -14.85 0.85
N GLN A 163 -13.45 -14.34 -0.36
CA GLN A 163 -14.30 -14.73 -1.49
C GLN A 163 -14.01 -16.13 -2.03
N ASP A 164 -12.76 -16.58 -2.03
CA ASP A 164 -12.43 -17.91 -2.58
C ASP A 164 -13.01 -19.04 -1.71
N LYS A 165 -13.13 -18.83 -0.40
CA LYS A 165 -13.76 -19.81 0.51
C LYS A 165 -15.28 -19.86 0.37
N ALA A 166 -15.94 -18.74 0.14
CA ALA A 166 -17.40 -18.71 -0.04
C ALA A 166 -17.84 -19.37 -1.35
N VAL A 167 -17.04 -19.27 -2.41
CA VAL A 167 -17.30 -19.89 -3.71
C VAL A 167 -17.06 -21.40 -3.68
N GLU A 168 -16.09 -21.88 -2.89
CA GLU A 168 -15.86 -23.33 -2.72
C GLU A 168 -16.96 -24.00 -1.88
N GLU A 169 -17.54 -23.34 -0.88
CA GLU A 169 -18.66 -23.87 -0.12
C GLU A 169 -19.95 -23.95 -0.94
N GLU A 170 -20.25 -22.96 -1.81
CA GLU A 170 -21.42 -23.00 -2.71
C GLU A 170 -21.31 -24.08 -3.79
N VAL A 171 -20.11 -24.47 -4.20
CA VAL A 171 -19.89 -25.53 -5.22
C VAL A 171 -19.93 -26.94 -4.60
N MET A 172 -19.74 -27.06 -3.29
CA MET A 172 -19.85 -28.37 -2.60
C MET A 172 -21.27 -28.74 -2.19
N ASP A 173 -22.22 -27.79 -2.17
CA ASP A 173 -23.62 -28.01 -1.82
C ASP A 173 -24.55 -28.21 -3.04
N LEU A 174 -24.00 -28.35 -4.24
CA LEU A 174 -24.70 -28.71 -5.50
C LEU A 174 -24.27 -30.09 -6.00
#